data_d9f17f9fc49726e01957858e66c46b35
#
_entry.id   d9f17f9fc49726e01957858e66c46b35
#
_cell.length_a   1.000
_cell.length_b   1.000
_cell.length_c   1.000
_cell.angle_alpha   90.00
_cell.angle_beta   90.00
_cell.angle_gamma   90.00
#
_symmetry.space_group_name_H-M   'P 1'
#
loop_
_entity.id
_entity.type
_entity.pdbx_description
1 polymer ?
#
loop_
_entity_poly.entity_id
_entity_poly.type
_entity_poly.pdbx_seq_one_letter_code
_entity_poly.pdbx_strand_id
1 'polypeptide(L)'
;SYQLQYAADAFSTRFETELVPQELVAEKLVCMLNATTTVSGSGPLPDAGAQLRACFVSYGPVSISQQSGQGGGWTLTARATATAFAENSLGELDSYEKTLELSVPIPAEVPAGMQLQPECWLSTDSVQCTCTGGTLTVTITARAEGAILGRSTRQGIGSISLGEALTPADPEITLRIYYAQEGEALFDIARRFHVPPAQMLAANGLDPDTRVLTQAQHFLVPGL
;
A
#
# COMPACT_ATOMS: atom_id res chain seq x y z
N SER A 1 -4.07 15.86 -9.17
CA SER A 1 -3.98 14.42 -8.85
C SER A 1 -3.76 13.65 -10.13
N TYR A 2 -2.83 12.73 -10.14
CA TYR A 2 -2.61 11.82 -11.26
C TYR A 2 -3.41 10.53 -10.99
N GLN A 3 -4.16 10.08 -11.99
CA GLN A 3 -4.83 8.78 -11.94
C GLN A 3 -4.11 7.86 -12.92
N LEU A 4 -3.59 6.73 -12.41
CA LEU A 4 -3.01 5.70 -13.25
C LEU A 4 -4.13 4.99 -14.00
N GLN A 5 -4.07 5.00 -15.33
CA GLN A 5 -4.94 4.22 -16.19
C GLN A 5 -4.16 3.04 -16.76
N TYR A 6 -4.78 1.87 -16.78
CA TYR A 6 -4.21 0.66 -17.33
C TYR A 6 -5.28 -0.14 -18.06
N ALA A 7 -4.87 -0.89 -19.07
CA ALA A 7 -5.75 -1.83 -19.75
C ALA A 7 -5.74 -3.16 -18.98
N ALA A 8 -6.92 -3.62 -18.60
CA ALA A 8 -7.09 -4.92 -17.92
C ALA A 8 -7.51 -6.02 -18.89
N ASP A 9 -8.10 -5.67 -20.04
CA ASP A 9 -8.53 -6.61 -21.06
C ASP A 9 -8.54 -5.91 -22.45
N ALA A 10 -8.38 -6.71 -23.51
CA ALA A 10 -8.43 -6.26 -24.89
C ALA A 10 -8.82 -7.41 -25.82
N PHE A 11 -9.38 -7.10 -26.97
CA PHE A 11 -9.66 -8.08 -28.01
C PHE A 11 -9.53 -7.44 -29.41
N SER A 12 -9.34 -8.29 -30.42
CA SER A 12 -9.38 -7.91 -31.84
C SER A 12 -10.69 -8.33 -32.46
N THR A 13 -11.16 -7.54 -33.42
CA THR A 13 -12.33 -7.89 -34.24
C THR A 13 -11.97 -8.76 -35.45
N ARG A 14 -10.69 -9.01 -35.71
CA ARG A 14 -10.20 -9.71 -36.91
C ARG A 14 -9.29 -10.91 -36.60
N PHE A 15 -8.70 -10.95 -35.41
CA PHE A 15 -7.73 -11.96 -35.05
C PHE A 15 -8.04 -12.49 -33.66
N GLU A 16 -7.71 -13.75 -33.39
CA GLU A 16 -7.57 -14.24 -32.06
C GLU A 16 -6.56 -13.38 -31.32
N THR A 17 -6.78 -13.18 -30.01
CA THR A 17 -5.97 -12.27 -29.20
C THR A 17 -5.46 -13.02 -27.97
N GLU A 18 -4.16 -13.09 -27.83
CA GLU A 18 -3.51 -13.62 -26.63
C GLU A 18 -2.96 -12.46 -25.81
N LEU A 19 -3.38 -12.40 -24.54
CA LEU A 19 -2.98 -11.37 -23.60
C LEU A 19 -1.97 -11.93 -22.62
N VAL A 20 -0.83 -11.29 -22.51
CA VAL A 20 0.16 -11.62 -21.49
C VAL A 20 -0.06 -10.67 -20.31
N PRO A 21 -0.48 -11.18 -19.14
CA PRO A 21 -0.67 -10.35 -17.97
C PRO A 21 0.65 -9.83 -17.43
N GLN A 22 0.64 -8.62 -16.90
CA GLN A 22 1.77 -8.01 -16.21
C GLN A 22 1.31 -7.41 -14.89
N GLU A 23 2.09 -7.62 -13.85
CA GLU A 23 1.90 -6.94 -12.59
C GLU A 23 2.35 -5.49 -12.69
N LEU A 24 1.43 -4.58 -12.42
CA LEU A 24 1.67 -3.14 -12.38
C LEU A 24 1.72 -2.69 -10.93
N VAL A 25 2.84 -2.09 -10.55
CA VAL A 25 3.05 -1.54 -9.23
C VAL A 25 2.95 -0.03 -9.31
N ALA A 26 2.07 0.54 -8.50
CA ALA A 26 1.94 1.99 -8.36
C ALA A 26 2.29 2.39 -6.93
N GLU A 27 3.14 3.39 -6.82
CA GLU A 27 3.49 4.00 -5.54
C GLU A 27 2.91 5.42 -5.46
N LYS A 28 2.40 5.77 -4.30
CA LYS A 28 1.79 7.06 -4.03
C LYS A 28 2.27 7.57 -2.67
N LEU A 29 2.62 8.86 -2.60
CA LEU A 29 2.81 9.52 -1.32
C LEU A 29 1.49 9.55 -0.56
N VAL A 30 1.47 8.95 0.63
CA VAL A 30 0.33 8.96 1.54
C VAL A 30 0.40 10.21 2.42
N CYS A 31 1.52 10.40 3.10
CA CYS A 31 1.78 11.62 3.87
C CYS A 31 3.28 11.84 4.08
N MET A 32 3.64 13.08 4.40
CA MET A 32 4.92 13.39 5.02
C MET A 32 4.77 13.25 6.54
N LEU A 33 5.74 12.63 7.16
CA LEU A 33 5.83 12.48 8.61
C LEU A 33 6.87 13.44 9.15
N ASN A 34 6.49 14.19 10.17
CA ASN A 34 7.38 14.98 11.02
C ASN A 34 6.71 15.05 12.39
N ALA A 35 7.04 14.10 13.24
CA ALA A 35 6.39 13.95 14.54
C ALA A 35 7.39 13.53 15.60
N THR A 36 7.18 14.01 16.83
CA THR A 36 7.97 13.66 17.99
C THR A 36 7.20 12.73 18.90
N THR A 37 7.91 11.81 19.52
CA THR A 37 7.36 10.93 20.57
C THR A 37 8.34 10.86 21.73
N THR A 38 7.81 10.77 22.95
CA THR A 38 8.62 10.62 24.15
C THR A 38 8.28 9.30 24.84
N VAL A 39 9.31 8.53 25.14
CA VAL A 39 9.19 7.26 25.85
C VAL A 39 10.13 7.23 27.03
N SER A 40 9.70 6.58 28.12
CA SER A 40 10.49 6.41 29.32
C SER A 40 10.49 4.96 29.76
N GLY A 41 11.56 4.55 30.39
CA GLY A 41 11.66 3.26 31.04
C GLY A 41 12.77 3.20 32.05
N SER A 42 12.63 2.28 32.99
CA SER A 42 13.64 2.06 34.05
C SER A 42 14.07 0.60 34.09
N GLY A 43 15.22 0.36 34.67
CA GLY A 43 15.77 -0.98 34.90
C GLY A 43 16.72 -0.99 36.10
N PRO A 44 16.94 -2.14 36.73
CA PRO A 44 17.86 -2.24 37.88
C PRO A 44 19.31 -2.08 37.41
N LEU A 45 20.11 -1.46 38.30
CA LEU A 45 21.56 -1.44 38.23
C LEU A 45 22.12 -2.37 39.34
N PRO A 46 23.15 -3.16 39.02
CA PRO A 46 23.77 -4.02 40.03
C PRO A 46 24.40 -3.22 41.21
N ASP A 47 24.92 -2.04 40.91
CA ASP A 47 25.52 -1.15 41.90
C ASP A 47 24.65 0.08 42.14
N ALA A 48 24.14 0.22 43.37
CA ALA A 48 23.33 1.37 43.80
C ALA A 48 24.12 2.70 43.83
N GLY A 49 25.45 2.64 43.91
CA GLY A 49 26.36 3.78 43.92
C GLY A 49 26.85 4.18 42.52
N ALA A 50 26.43 3.49 41.46
CA ALA A 50 26.88 3.75 40.11
C ALA A 50 26.58 5.19 39.66
N GLN A 51 27.58 5.83 39.03
CA GLN A 51 27.49 7.20 38.54
C GLN A 51 27.47 7.21 37.02
N LEU A 52 26.43 7.80 36.43
CA LEU A 52 26.32 7.92 34.97
C LEU A 52 27.46 8.78 34.39
N ARG A 53 28.12 8.28 33.35
CA ARG A 53 29.19 8.98 32.63
C ARG A 53 28.74 9.39 31.21
N ALA A 54 28.00 8.54 30.52
CA ALA A 54 27.49 8.82 29.19
C ALA A 54 26.22 8.00 28.89
N CYS A 55 25.41 8.46 27.97
CA CYS A 55 24.27 7.71 27.46
C CYS A 55 24.12 7.98 25.97
N PHE A 56 23.97 6.93 25.18
CA PHE A 56 23.78 6.99 23.74
C PHE A 56 22.50 6.27 23.38
N VAL A 57 21.87 6.70 22.27
CA VAL A 57 20.64 6.08 21.76
C VAL A 57 20.88 5.60 20.34
N SER A 58 20.50 4.37 20.07
CA SER A 58 20.44 3.80 18.73
C SER A 58 19.03 3.37 18.40
N TYR A 59 18.69 3.37 17.11
CA TYR A 59 17.35 2.98 16.62
C TYR A 59 17.45 1.75 15.75
N GLY A 60 16.53 0.82 15.97
CA GLY A 60 16.28 -0.30 15.08
C GLY A 60 15.48 0.12 13.84
N PRO A 61 15.20 -0.83 12.94
CA PRO A 61 14.39 -0.57 11.76
C PRO A 61 12.99 -0.08 12.13
N VAL A 62 12.47 0.82 11.31
CA VAL A 62 11.09 1.29 11.42
C VAL A 62 10.14 0.29 10.73
N SER A 63 8.97 0.12 11.28
CA SER A 63 7.89 -0.68 10.72
C SER A 63 6.54 0.03 10.87
N ILE A 64 5.56 -0.37 10.08
CA ILE A 64 4.21 0.17 10.15
C ILE A 64 3.26 -0.96 10.55
N SER A 65 2.40 -0.67 11.51
CA SER A 65 1.34 -1.57 11.95
C SER A 65 -0.01 -0.86 11.99
N GLN A 66 -1.06 -1.63 11.76
CA GLN A 66 -2.42 -1.15 11.94
C GLN A 66 -2.87 -1.42 13.38
N GLN A 67 -3.40 -0.41 14.05
CA GLN A 67 -3.96 -0.59 15.38
C GLN A 67 -5.29 -1.35 15.30
N SER A 68 -5.42 -2.39 16.10
CA SER A 68 -6.66 -3.16 16.25
C SER A 68 -7.64 -2.36 17.12
N GLY A 69 -8.78 -1.92 16.57
CA GLY A 69 -9.83 -1.23 17.33
C GLY A 69 -10.78 -0.40 16.45
N GLN A 70 -11.87 0.12 17.05
CA GLN A 70 -12.79 1.05 16.37
C GLN A 70 -12.04 2.35 16.04
N GLY A 71 -11.78 2.59 14.74
CA GLY A 71 -11.03 3.73 14.25
C GLY A 71 -9.61 3.40 13.78
N GLY A 72 -9.25 2.13 13.66
CA GLY A 72 -7.97 1.54 13.29
C GLY A 72 -6.99 2.43 12.52
N GLY A 73 -6.27 3.30 13.25
CA GLY A 73 -5.23 4.15 12.69
C GLY A 73 -3.97 3.33 12.37
N TRP A 74 -3.11 3.91 11.58
CA TRP A 74 -1.79 3.37 11.29
C TRP A 74 -0.75 3.99 12.20
N THR A 75 0.23 3.20 12.60
CA THR A 75 1.28 3.62 13.53
C THR A 75 2.64 3.17 13.00
N LEU A 76 3.59 4.10 12.99
CA LEU A 76 5.00 3.80 12.81
C LEU A 76 5.55 3.33 14.15
N THR A 77 6.24 2.20 14.17
CA THR A 77 6.86 1.62 15.34
C THR A 77 8.34 1.37 15.11
N ALA A 78 9.14 1.51 16.16
CA ALA A 78 10.56 1.20 16.15
C ALA A 78 11.04 0.89 17.58
N ARG A 79 12.24 0.31 17.70
CA ARG A 79 12.92 0.13 18.98
C ARG A 79 14.01 1.17 19.11
N ALA A 80 14.06 1.82 20.27
CA ALA A 80 15.18 2.66 20.70
C ALA A 80 15.95 1.90 21.79
N THR A 81 17.24 1.74 21.63
CA THR A 81 18.11 1.17 22.63
C THR A 81 19.01 2.27 23.21
N ALA A 82 18.83 2.56 24.49
CA ALA A 82 19.71 3.44 25.22
C ALA A 82 20.82 2.61 25.85
N THR A 83 22.06 2.96 25.55
CA THR A 83 23.26 2.37 26.17
C THR A 83 23.86 3.41 27.12
N ALA A 84 23.75 3.15 28.41
CA ALA A 84 24.29 3.99 29.48
C ALA A 84 25.64 3.41 29.98
N PHE A 85 26.63 4.26 30.07
CA PHE A 85 27.90 3.95 30.66
C PHE A 85 27.93 4.56 32.06
N ALA A 86 28.07 3.72 33.07
CA ALA A 86 28.16 4.15 34.47
C ALA A 86 29.40 3.58 35.16
N GLU A 87 30.04 4.41 35.96
CA GLU A 87 31.17 4.01 36.82
C GLU A 87 30.62 3.45 38.12
N ASN A 88 31.03 2.24 38.47
CA ASN A 88 30.62 1.56 39.69
C ASN A 88 31.42 2.10 40.91
N SER A 89 31.08 1.63 42.10
CA SER A 89 31.74 2.04 43.38
C SER A 89 33.21 1.65 43.46
N LEU A 90 33.70 0.78 42.57
CA LEU A 90 35.11 0.38 42.47
C LEU A 90 35.91 1.22 41.47
N GLY A 91 35.25 2.16 40.77
CA GLY A 91 35.87 2.99 39.73
C GLY A 91 35.95 2.30 38.37
N GLU A 92 35.23 1.20 38.17
CA GLU A 92 35.17 0.49 36.90
C GLU A 92 33.99 0.98 36.05
N LEU A 93 34.18 1.05 34.73
CA LEU A 93 33.14 1.50 33.81
C LEU A 93 32.36 0.29 33.26
N ASP A 94 31.06 0.27 33.58
CA ASP A 94 30.11 -0.74 33.09
C ASP A 94 29.15 -0.15 32.10
N SER A 95 28.60 -0.99 31.20
CA SER A 95 27.57 -0.60 30.25
C SER A 95 26.23 -1.29 30.53
N TYR A 96 25.15 -0.52 30.43
CA TYR A 96 23.79 -0.99 30.68
C TYR A 96 22.89 -0.60 29.49
N GLU A 97 22.09 -1.54 29.04
CA GLU A 97 21.18 -1.30 27.93
C GLU A 97 19.73 -1.30 28.38
N LYS A 98 18.97 -0.36 27.84
CA LYS A 98 17.53 -0.29 28.02
C LYS A 98 16.86 -0.11 26.65
N THR A 99 16.08 -1.10 26.23
CA THR A 99 15.28 -1.03 25.01
C THR A 99 13.89 -0.51 25.33
N LEU A 100 13.41 0.45 24.53
CA LEU A 100 12.10 1.08 24.62
C LEU A 100 11.42 1.00 23.26
N GLU A 101 10.11 0.79 23.25
CA GLU A 101 9.33 0.81 22.02
C GLU A 101 8.79 2.21 21.75
N LEU A 102 9.08 2.71 20.56
CA LEU A 102 8.57 3.96 20.03
C LEU A 102 7.31 3.71 19.20
N SER A 103 6.35 4.60 19.33
CA SER A 103 5.10 4.55 18.58
C SER A 103 4.73 5.97 18.14
N VAL A 104 4.55 6.16 16.84
CA VAL A 104 4.19 7.45 16.23
C VAL A 104 2.97 7.25 15.35
N PRO A 105 1.83 7.91 15.62
CA PRO A 105 0.65 7.80 14.78
C PRO A 105 0.90 8.39 13.39
N ILE A 106 0.40 7.72 12.36
CA ILE A 106 0.44 8.20 10.99
C ILE A 106 -0.84 9.00 10.71
N PRO A 107 -0.75 10.32 10.47
CA PRO A 107 -1.90 11.20 10.33
C PRO A 107 -2.50 11.14 8.92
N ALA A 108 -2.88 9.94 8.46
CA ALA A 108 -3.44 9.77 7.13
C ALA A 108 -4.47 8.64 7.07
N GLU A 109 -5.51 8.84 6.26
CA GLU A 109 -6.41 7.77 5.85
C GLU A 109 -5.76 6.95 4.72
N VAL A 110 -5.70 5.65 4.91
CA VAL A 110 -5.10 4.73 3.95
C VAL A 110 -6.20 3.99 3.21
N PRO A 111 -6.26 4.09 1.87
CA PRO A 111 -7.22 3.32 1.08
C PRO A 111 -7.07 1.82 1.28
N ALA A 112 -8.20 1.10 1.25
CA ALA A 112 -8.20 -0.35 1.37
C ALA A 112 -7.33 -1.01 0.27
N GLY A 113 -6.58 -2.06 0.65
CA GLY A 113 -5.72 -2.81 -0.26
C GLY A 113 -4.39 -2.14 -0.60
N MET A 114 -4.04 -1.04 0.07
CA MET A 114 -2.74 -0.38 -0.07
C MET A 114 -1.78 -0.88 1.01
N GLN A 115 -0.58 -1.27 0.60
CA GLN A 115 0.51 -1.60 1.51
C GLN A 115 1.31 -0.34 1.81
N LEU A 116 1.54 -0.06 3.10
CA LEU A 116 2.34 1.09 3.50
C LEU A 116 3.82 0.71 3.60
N GLN A 117 4.66 1.59 3.09
CA GLN A 117 6.11 1.49 3.16
C GLN A 117 6.67 2.76 3.79
N PRO A 118 7.44 2.66 4.90
CA PRO A 118 8.06 3.81 5.52
C PRO A 118 9.39 4.15 4.81
N GLU A 119 9.50 5.36 4.31
CA GLU A 119 10.75 5.99 3.87
C GLU A 119 11.10 7.08 4.90
N CYS A 120 11.34 6.64 6.15
CA CYS A 120 11.51 7.48 7.31
C CYS A 120 12.76 7.11 8.10
N TRP A 121 13.30 8.08 8.80
CA TRP A 121 14.36 7.88 9.79
C TRP A 121 13.96 8.45 11.14
N LEU A 122 14.65 7.98 12.16
CA LEU A 122 14.50 8.45 13.54
C LEU A 122 15.76 9.20 13.97
N SER A 123 15.56 10.31 14.63
CA SER A 123 16.62 11.09 15.27
C SER A 123 16.30 11.34 16.74
N THR A 124 17.31 11.61 17.56
CA THR A 124 17.13 11.94 18.97
C THR A 124 17.10 13.44 19.14
N ASP A 125 15.96 13.98 19.59
CA ASP A 125 15.86 15.39 19.99
C ASP A 125 16.46 15.60 21.39
N SER A 126 16.20 14.66 22.32
CA SER A 126 16.79 14.68 23.65
C SER A 126 16.84 13.29 24.27
N VAL A 127 17.83 13.07 25.11
CA VAL A 127 17.92 11.91 26.01
C VAL A 127 18.23 12.39 27.42
N GLN A 128 17.43 11.91 28.35
CA GLN A 128 17.66 12.08 29.79
C GLN A 128 17.90 10.72 30.39
N CYS A 129 19.02 10.56 31.07
CA CYS A 129 19.40 9.33 31.69
C CYS A 129 19.87 9.62 33.10
N THR A 130 19.39 8.87 34.09
CA THR A 130 19.76 9.04 35.51
C THR A 130 19.99 7.68 36.14
N CYS A 131 21.00 7.63 37.00
CA CYS A 131 21.29 6.50 37.87
C CYS A 131 21.03 6.93 39.33
N THR A 132 20.05 6.34 39.98
CA THR A 132 19.69 6.71 41.35
C THR A 132 19.19 5.49 42.10
N GLY A 133 19.80 5.21 43.29
CA GLY A 133 19.35 4.14 44.18
C GLY A 133 19.32 2.76 43.52
N GLY A 134 20.29 2.43 42.67
CA GLY A 134 20.34 1.15 41.95
C GLY A 134 19.34 1.03 40.80
N THR A 135 18.82 2.17 40.31
CA THR A 135 17.89 2.19 39.20
C THR A 135 18.41 3.12 38.10
N LEU A 136 18.50 2.60 36.86
CA LEU A 136 18.69 3.37 35.64
C LEU A 136 17.32 3.79 35.14
N THR A 137 17.10 5.09 34.96
CA THR A 137 15.91 5.63 34.32
C THR A 137 16.33 6.37 33.06
N VAL A 138 15.69 6.05 31.93
CA VAL A 138 15.94 6.65 30.63
C VAL A 138 14.66 7.22 30.05
N THR A 139 14.73 8.48 29.61
CA THR A 139 13.66 9.15 28.86
C THR A 139 14.24 9.62 27.53
N ILE A 140 13.63 9.21 26.44
CA ILE A 140 14.05 9.53 25.07
C ILE A 140 12.93 10.32 24.40
N THR A 141 13.25 11.50 23.86
CA THR A 141 12.40 12.21 22.91
C THR A 141 12.99 11.99 21.52
N ALA A 142 12.28 11.24 20.70
CA ALA A 142 12.67 10.92 19.35
C ALA A 142 11.79 11.65 18.35
N ARG A 143 12.36 12.03 17.21
CA ARG A 143 11.69 12.62 16.08
C ARG A 143 11.69 11.62 14.92
N ALA A 144 10.53 11.40 14.32
CA ALA A 144 10.35 10.63 13.11
C ALA A 144 10.13 11.59 11.94
N GLU A 145 10.97 11.50 10.92
CA GLU A 145 10.90 12.36 9.73
C GLU A 145 10.98 11.51 8.47
N GLY A 146 10.27 11.94 7.40
CA GLY A 146 10.31 11.29 6.11
C GLY A 146 8.95 11.18 5.43
N ALA A 147 8.78 10.18 4.57
CA ALA A 147 7.57 9.94 3.81
C ALA A 147 6.97 8.57 4.14
N ILE A 148 5.65 8.50 4.11
CA ILE A 148 4.93 7.23 4.08
C ILE A 148 4.41 7.04 2.67
N LEU A 149 4.87 6.01 2.00
CA LEU A 149 4.44 5.62 0.67
C LEU A 149 3.38 4.53 0.76
N GLY A 150 2.40 4.60 -0.13
CA GLY A 150 1.41 3.56 -0.31
C GLY A 150 1.66 2.84 -1.62
N ARG A 151 1.84 1.53 -1.57
CA ARG A 151 2.05 0.66 -2.72
C ARG A 151 0.79 -0.12 -3.03
N SER A 152 0.34 -0.07 -4.28
CA SER A 152 -0.77 -0.87 -4.78
C SER A 152 -0.34 -1.66 -6.01
N THR A 153 -0.81 -2.89 -6.08
CA THR A 153 -0.53 -3.80 -7.19
C THR A 153 -1.81 -4.08 -7.94
N ARG A 154 -1.75 -4.06 -9.27
CA ARG A 154 -2.85 -4.39 -10.18
C ARG A 154 -2.34 -5.28 -11.30
N GLN A 155 -3.21 -6.15 -11.80
CA GLN A 155 -2.95 -6.89 -13.02
C GLN A 155 -3.37 -6.04 -14.22
N GLY A 156 -2.47 -5.86 -15.16
CA GLY A 156 -2.73 -5.20 -16.42
C GLY A 156 -2.20 -6.05 -17.58
N ILE A 157 -2.32 -5.54 -18.81
CA ILE A 157 -1.80 -6.17 -20.01
C ILE A 157 -0.36 -5.70 -20.22
N GLY A 158 0.59 -6.64 -20.24
CA GLY A 158 2.00 -6.37 -20.53
C GLY A 158 2.29 -6.39 -22.04
N SER A 159 1.72 -7.36 -22.75
CA SER A 159 1.80 -7.42 -24.20
C SER A 159 0.58 -8.10 -24.80
N ILE A 160 0.35 -7.84 -26.08
CA ILE A 160 -0.74 -8.41 -26.88
C ILE A 160 -0.11 -9.06 -28.10
N SER A 161 -0.40 -10.33 -28.33
CA SER A 161 -0.09 -11.01 -29.57
C SER A 161 -1.36 -11.33 -30.35
N LEU A 162 -1.27 -11.24 -31.67
CA LEU A 162 -2.36 -11.62 -32.58
C LEU A 162 -2.12 -13.07 -33.01
N GLY A 163 -3.13 -13.90 -32.83
CA GLY A 163 -3.18 -15.28 -33.29
C GLY A 163 -3.69 -15.41 -34.72
N GLU A 164 -4.42 -16.49 -34.96
CA GLU A 164 -5.01 -16.75 -36.27
C GLU A 164 -6.10 -15.73 -36.63
N ALA A 165 -6.30 -15.51 -37.92
CA ALA A 165 -7.39 -14.67 -38.38
C ALA A 165 -8.73 -15.33 -38.06
N LEU A 166 -9.66 -14.56 -37.51
CA LEU A 166 -11.02 -15.03 -37.27
C LEU A 166 -11.69 -15.36 -38.58
N THR A 167 -12.47 -16.43 -38.60
CA THR A 167 -13.31 -16.75 -39.75
C THR A 167 -14.27 -15.59 -40.00
N PRO A 168 -14.31 -15.02 -41.20
CA PRO A 168 -15.25 -13.96 -41.52
C PRO A 168 -16.69 -14.39 -41.24
N ALA A 169 -17.48 -13.46 -40.71
CA ALA A 169 -18.90 -13.71 -40.51
C ALA A 169 -19.57 -14.06 -41.86
N ASP A 170 -20.53 -14.97 -41.82
CA ASP A 170 -21.31 -15.30 -43.00
C ASP A 170 -21.99 -14.03 -43.54
N PRO A 171 -21.72 -13.63 -44.78
CA PRO A 171 -22.27 -12.41 -45.37
C PRO A 171 -23.81 -12.43 -45.47
N GLU A 172 -24.43 -13.60 -45.37
CA GLU A 172 -25.89 -13.72 -45.34
C GLU A 172 -26.47 -13.40 -43.97
N ILE A 173 -25.65 -13.41 -42.89
CA ILE A 173 -26.07 -13.09 -41.54
C ILE A 173 -25.74 -11.63 -41.25
N THR A 174 -26.69 -10.73 -41.49
CA THR A 174 -26.52 -9.30 -41.24
C THR A 174 -26.78 -8.88 -39.79
N LEU A 175 -27.50 -9.70 -39.04
CA LEU A 175 -27.89 -9.40 -37.66
C LEU A 175 -28.05 -10.68 -36.83
N ARG A 176 -27.55 -10.63 -35.59
CA ARG A 176 -27.75 -11.68 -34.59
C ARG A 176 -28.49 -11.08 -33.40
N ILE A 177 -29.32 -11.86 -32.75
CA ILE A 177 -29.98 -11.45 -31.49
C ILE A 177 -29.39 -12.27 -30.37
N TYR A 178 -28.89 -11.59 -29.37
CA TYR A 178 -28.38 -12.14 -28.10
C TYR A 178 -29.30 -11.72 -26.95
N TYR A 179 -29.67 -12.64 -26.09
CA TYR A 179 -30.41 -12.30 -24.89
C TYR A 179 -29.45 -12.00 -23.75
N ALA A 180 -29.20 -10.71 -23.56
CA ALA A 180 -28.28 -10.22 -22.55
C ALA A 180 -28.96 -10.17 -21.17
N GLN A 181 -28.20 -10.48 -20.14
CA GLN A 181 -28.67 -10.47 -18.76
C GLN A 181 -28.40 -9.11 -18.09
N GLU A 182 -29.18 -8.81 -17.05
CA GLU A 182 -28.86 -7.69 -16.17
C GLU A 182 -27.50 -7.87 -15.54
N GLY A 183 -26.69 -6.80 -15.48
CA GLY A 183 -25.34 -6.83 -14.94
C GLY A 183 -24.24 -7.29 -15.91
N GLU A 184 -24.57 -7.76 -17.13
CA GLU A 184 -23.54 -8.08 -18.12
C GLU A 184 -22.80 -6.82 -18.60
N ALA A 185 -21.45 -6.93 -18.64
CA ALA A 185 -20.63 -5.85 -19.17
C ALA A 185 -20.72 -5.83 -20.72
N LEU A 186 -20.95 -4.66 -21.28
CA LEU A 186 -20.99 -4.47 -22.72
C LEU A 186 -19.70 -4.94 -23.41
N PHE A 187 -18.56 -4.71 -22.79
CA PHE A 187 -17.26 -5.13 -23.29
C PHE A 187 -17.18 -6.66 -23.44
N ASP A 188 -17.71 -7.43 -22.50
CA ASP A 188 -17.70 -8.89 -22.54
C ASP A 188 -18.59 -9.44 -23.65
N ILE A 189 -19.74 -8.80 -23.88
CA ILE A 189 -20.62 -9.12 -25.02
C ILE A 189 -19.90 -8.79 -26.34
N ALA A 190 -19.29 -7.60 -26.43
CA ALA A 190 -18.55 -7.15 -27.60
C ALA A 190 -17.38 -8.10 -27.95
N ARG A 191 -16.61 -8.52 -26.92
CA ARG A 191 -15.52 -9.48 -27.06
C ARG A 191 -15.99 -10.84 -27.55
N ARG A 192 -17.09 -11.36 -26.96
CA ARG A 192 -17.67 -12.66 -27.33
C ARG A 192 -18.02 -12.73 -28.79
N PHE A 193 -18.50 -11.64 -29.37
CA PHE A 193 -18.94 -11.57 -30.78
C PHE A 193 -17.91 -10.89 -31.69
N HIS A 194 -16.77 -10.49 -31.16
CA HIS A 194 -15.71 -9.77 -31.89
C HIS A 194 -16.17 -8.48 -32.58
N VAL A 195 -17.19 -7.80 -32.03
CA VAL A 195 -17.77 -6.57 -32.57
C VAL A 195 -17.29 -5.36 -31.72
N PRO A 196 -16.91 -4.24 -32.37
CA PRO A 196 -16.52 -3.04 -31.58
C PRO A 196 -17.63 -2.59 -30.63
N PRO A 197 -17.35 -2.28 -29.39
CA PRO A 197 -18.35 -1.83 -28.41
C PRO A 197 -19.18 -0.65 -28.90
N ALA A 198 -18.57 0.31 -29.61
CA ALA A 198 -19.26 1.47 -30.15
C ALA A 198 -20.33 1.08 -31.19
N GLN A 199 -20.07 0.07 -32.03
CA GLN A 199 -21.06 -0.43 -32.99
C GLN A 199 -22.22 -1.14 -32.27
N MET A 200 -21.91 -1.89 -31.22
CA MET A 200 -22.94 -2.52 -30.38
C MET A 200 -23.86 -1.51 -29.72
N LEU A 201 -23.28 -0.46 -29.14
CA LEU A 201 -24.05 0.64 -28.52
C LEU A 201 -24.96 1.29 -29.56
N ALA A 202 -24.42 1.65 -30.72
CA ALA A 202 -25.19 2.29 -31.77
C ALA A 202 -26.35 1.41 -32.29
N ALA A 203 -26.09 0.10 -32.50
CA ALA A 203 -27.11 -0.84 -32.97
C ALA A 203 -28.26 -1.03 -31.97
N ASN A 204 -28.01 -0.80 -30.68
CA ASN A 204 -29.02 -0.96 -29.64
C ASN A 204 -29.57 0.37 -29.10
N GLY A 205 -29.18 1.50 -29.68
CA GLY A 205 -29.63 2.82 -29.23
C GLY A 205 -29.24 3.17 -27.79
N LEU A 206 -28.11 2.62 -27.31
CA LEU A 206 -27.62 2.85 -25.98
C LEU A 206 -26.69 4.07 -25.91
N ASP A 207 -26.62 4.66 -24.70
CA ASP A 207 -25.72 5.77 -24.43
C ASP A 207 -24.25 5.33 -24.65
N PRO A 208 -23.40 6.16 -25.30
CA PRO A 208 -21.97 5.88 -25.50
C PRO A 208 -21.18 5.57 -24.21
N ASP A 209 -21.66 6.04 -23.08
CA ASP A 209 -21.02 5.80 -21.78
C ASP A 209 -21.54 4.55 -21.06
N THR A 210 -22.50 3.83 -21.63
CA THR A 210 -23.01 2.57 -21.08
C THR A 210 -21.89 1.54 -21.00
N ARG A 211 -21.63 1.03 -19.79
CA ARG A 211 -20.60 0.01 -19.54
C ARG A 211 -21.20 -1.34 -19.15
N VAL A 212 -22.33 -1.30 -18.47
CA VAL A 212 -23.03 -2.48 -17.92
C VAL A 212 -24.51 -2.34 -18.22
N LEU A 213 -25.16 -3.45 -18.54
CA LEU A 213 -26.60 -3.47 -18.79
C LEU A 213 -27.37 -3.42 -17.47
N THR A 214 -28.33 -2.52 -17.40
CA THR A 214 -29.15 -2.30 -16.19
C THR A 214 -30.37 -3.20 -16.12
N GLN A 215 -30.68 -3.92 -17.21
CA GLN A 215 -31.78 -4.87 -17.29
C GLN A 215 -31.52 -5.93 -18.36
N ALA A 216 -32.15 -7.09 -18.19
CA ALA A 216 -32.13 -8.14 -19.21
C ALA A 216 -32.91 -7.70 -20.46
N GLN A 217 -32.32 -7.87 -21.63
CA GLN A 217 -32.97 -7.45 -22.91
C GLN A 217 -32.43 -8.22 -24.12
N HIS A 218 -33.20 -8.18 -25.21
CA HIS A 218 -32.69 -8.60 -26.49
C HIS A 218 -31.68 -7.59 -27.00
N PHE A 219 -30.50 -8.06 -27.32
CA PHE A 219 -29.38 -7.26 -27.73
C PHE A 219 -29.03 -7.56 -29.19
N LEU A 220 -29.05 -6.54 -30.02
CA LEU A 220 -28.71 -6.68 -31.42
C LEU A 220 -27.20 -6.72 -31.61
N VAL A 221 -26.68 -7.78 -32.20
CA VAL A 221 -25.26 -7.95 -32.51
C VAL A 221 -25.09 -7.75 -34.03
N PRO A 222 -24.51 -6.62 -34.47
CA PRO A 222 -24.30 -6.39 -35.87
C PRO A 222 -23.36 -7.42 -36.48
N GLY A 223 -23.63 -7.82 -37.73
CA GLY A 223 -22.68 -8.59 -38.55
C GLY A 223 -21.44 -7.73 -38.87
N LEU A 224 -20.26 -8.36 -38.92
CA LEU A 224 -19.01 -7.70 -39.34
C LEU A 224 -18.93 -7.68 -40.85
#